data_e7f9889d30835a0be9a9456d88ae11b4
#
_entry.id   e7f9889d30835a0be9a9456d88ae11b4
#
_cell.length_a   1.000
_cell.length_b   1.000
_cell.length_c   1.000
_cell.angle_alpha   90.00
_cell.angle_beta   90.00
_cell.angle_gamma   90.00
#
_symmetry.space_group_name_H-M   'P 1'
#
loop_
_entity.id
_entity.type
_entity.pdbx_description
1 polymer ?
#
loop_
_entity_poly.entity_id
_entity_poly.type
_entity_poly.pdbx_seq_one_letter_code
_entity_poly.pdbx_strand_id
1 'polypeptide(L)'
;MNFNFLSFSDFVFSHINFFILLAAIILDFILGDPYSFPHPVKFIGNLIKKEEALARSCFSSPKGLKFAGFLIVVFNIIFSFCLVFFFLKLLYPYKVLYFIFSVWISYTCLAARCLQKEAIKVFKALQISLEEGRKQIANIVGRDTESLDEKGVSRACVETIAENTSDGVIAPLFFMMLLGPAGGIAYKAVNTMDSMLGYKNEKYADLGFFPAKIDDIVNYIPARLSALLILAGSFFCKLRRPAQNCSQKIIANKIIPKLAAIKRGFKIWRRDCRKHSSPNSAHPESAASGLLGLKLGGPNYYGGVLVEKPFIGDELFEIEDEDIKRCIQLMYASEIFMFGLYAFFIFREYLFGF
;
A
#
# COMPACT_ATOMS: atom_id res chain seq x y z
N MET A 1 -23.33 39.20 11.39
CA MET A 1 -22.28 38.19 11.28
C MET A 1 -21.13 38.80 10.50
N ASN A 2 -20.08 39.23 11.18
CA ASN A 2 -18.87 39.74 10.53
C ASN A 2 -18.05 38.54 10.04
N PHE A 3 -18.16 38.23 8.75
CA PHE A 3 -17.20 37.35 8.11
C PHE A 3 -15.87 38.11 8.03
N ASN A 4 -15.00 37.89 9.02
CA ASN A 4 -13.60 38.22 8.86
C ASN A 4 -13.07 37.30 7.76
N PHE A 5 -12.91 37.84 6.54
CA PHE A 5 -12.16 37.19 5.49
C PHE A 5 -10.73 36.99 6.00
N LEU A 6 -10.43 35.79 6.49
CA LEU A 6 -9.04 35.36 6.68
C LEU A 6 -8.30 35.66 5.38
N SER A 7 -7.13 36.25 5.48
CA SER A 7 -6.33 36.45 4.27
C SER A 7 -6.08 35.07 3.63
N PHE A 8 -5.95 35.00 2.31
CA PHE A 8 -5.69 33.72 1.62
C PHE A 8 -4.50 32.98 2.24
N SER A 9 -3.49 33.71 2.71
CA SER A 9 -2.35 33.14 3.43
C SER A 9 -2.76 32.47 4.75
N ASP A 10 -3.62 33.10 5.55
CA ASP A 10 -4.06 32.55 6.84
C ASP A 10 -4.93 31.30 6.66
N PHE A 11 -5.77 31.30 5.62
CA PHE A 11 -6.54 30.11 5.22
C PHE A 11 -5.64 28.93 4.83
N VAL A 12 -4.62 29.18 4.00
CA VAL A 12 -3.67 28.13 3.59
C VAL A 12 -2.88 27.63 4.80
N PHE A 13 -2.48 28.49 5.73
CA PHE A 13 -1.73 28.07 6.91
C PHE A 13 -2.57 27.36 7.96
N SER A 14 -3.83 27.72 8.14
CA SER A 14 -4.75 26.97 9.02
C SER A 14 -4.99 25.53 8.53
N HIS A 15 -4.89 25.31 7.21
CA HIS A 15 -5.11 24.01 6.58
C HIS A 15 -3.83 23.44 5.91
N ILE A 16 -2.64 23.85 6.39
CA ILE A 16 -1.38 23.56 5.70
C ILE A 16 -1.13 22.08 5.43
N ASN A 17 -1.53 21.20 6.36
CA ASN A 17 -1.37 19.75 6.17
C ASN A 17 -2.17 19.23 4.97
N PHE A 18 -3.37 19.77 4.72
CA PHE A 18 -4.16 19.44 3.55
C PHE A 18 -3.42 19.79 2.25
N PHE A 19 -2.86 21.01 2.15
CA PHE A 19 -2.13 21.44 0.96
C PHE A 19 -0.80 20.70 0.78
N ILE A 20 -0.14 20.32 1.87
CA ILE A 20 1.06 19.47 1.83
C ILE A 20 0.70 18.11 1.23
N LEU A 21 -0.35 17.46 1.71
CA LEU A 21 -0.76 16.15 1.22
C LEU A 21 -1.26 16.21 -0.22
N LEU A 22 -2.03 17.23 -0.60
CA LEU A 22 -2.46 17.45 -1.97
C LEU A 22 -1.25 17.55 -2.92
N ALA A 23 -0.27 18.37 -2.57
CA ALA A 23 0.94 18.53 -3.37
C ALA A 23 1.77 17.24 -3.42
N ALA A 24 1.86 16.49 -2.32
CA ALA A 24 2.57 15.22 -2.26
C ALA A 24 1.92 14.15 -3.16
N ILE A 25 0.58 14.03 -3.15
CA ILE A 25 -0.18 13.12 -4.02
C ILE A 25 0.03 13.50 -5.50
N ILE A 26 -0.05 14.78 -5.83
CA ILE A 26 0.19 15.27 -7.20
C ILE A 26 1.62 14.95 -7.64
N LEU A 27 2.62 15.15 -6.77
CA LEU A 27 4.01 14.83 -7.07
C LEU A 27 4.22 13.33 -7.27
N ASP A 28 3.65 12.46 -6.42
CA ASP A 28 3.73 11.02 -6.61
C ASP A 28 3.11 10.62 -7.95
N PHE A 29 1.91 11.13 -8.27
CA PHE A 29 1.23 10.84 -9.53
C PHE A 29 2.05 11.24 -10.77
N ILE A 30 2.79 12.37 -10.73
CA ILE A 30 3.58 12.86 -11.86
C ILE A 30 4.94 12.16 -11.94
N LEU A 31 5.70 12.19 -10.85
CA LEU A 31 7.11 11.77 -10.82
C LEU A 31 7.27 10.27 -10.51
N GLY A 32 6.48 9.75 -9.57
CA GLY A 32 6.73 8.47 -8.94
C GLY A 32 8.05 8.54 -8.14
N ASP A 33 8.72 7.42 -7.97
CA ASP A 33 9.95 7.33 -7.19
C ASP A 33 11.18 7.09 -8.10
N PRO A 34 11.91 8.14 -8.50
CA PRO A 34 13.11 8.00 -9.32
C PRO A 34 14.22 7.27 -8.55
N TYR A 35 14.80 6.22 -9.13
CA TYR A 35 15.84 5.40 -8.49
C TYR A 35 17.07 6.17 -7.99
N SER A 36 17.43 7.27 -8.66
CA SER A 36 18.59 8.12 -8.35
C SER A 36 18.31 9.16 -7.26
N PHE A 37 17.05 9.35 -6.86
CA PHE A 37 16.70 10.41 -5.93
C PHE A 37 17.05 10.02 -4.49
N PRO A 38 17.57 10.95 -3.66
CA PRO A 38 17.81 10.70 -2.25
C PRO A 38 16.47 10.43 -1.57
N HIS A 39 16.32 9.20 -1.06
CA HIS A 39 15.05 8.72 -0.51
C HIS A 39 15.20 8.37 0.96
N PRO A 40 14.41 8.98 1.88
CA PRO A 40 14.51 8.73 3.31
C PRO A 40 14.38 7.25 3.67
N VAL A 41 13.54 6.48 2.96
CA VAL A 41 13.37 5.03 3.19
C VAL A 41 14.65 4.24 2.90
N LYS A 42 15.48 4.66 1.94
CA LYS A 42 16.79 4.04 1.69
C LYS A 42 17.74 4.25 2.88
N PHE A 43 17.68 5.43 3.50
CA PHE A 43 18.44 5.71 4.71
C PHE A 43 17.97 4.82 5.86
N ILE A 44 16.66 4.72 6.08
CA ILE A 44 16.07 3.82 7.08
C ILE A 44 16.49 2.37 6.82
N GLY A 45 16.41 1.88 5.60
CA GLY A 45 16.83 0.52 5.24
C GLY A 45 18.33 0.26 5.51
N ASN A 46 19.19 1.25 5.25
CA ASN A 46 20.61 1.13 5.57
C ASN A 46 20.89 1.14 7.08
N LEU A 47 20.10 1.89 7.84
CA LEU A 47 20.15 1.90 9.29
C LEU A 47 19.75 0.53 9.85
N ILE A 48 18.63 -0.02 9.42
CA ILE A 48 18.15 -1.35 9.81
C ILE A 48 19.19 -2.45 9.51
N LYS A 49 19.87 -2.39 8.35
CA LYS A 49 20.97 -3.34 8.03
C LYS A 49 22.11 -3.28 9.05
N LYS A 50 22.50 -2.08 9.46
CA LYS A 50 23.56 -1.89 10.48
C LYS A 50 23.11 -2.41 11.84
N GLU A 51 21.87 -2.14 12.20
CA GLU A 51 21.26 -2.61 13.45
C GLU A 51 21.11 -4.14 13.47
N GLU A 52 20.73 -4.76 12.36
CA GLU A 52 20.72 -6.24 12.23
C GLU A 52 22.13 -6.81 12.46
N ALA A 53 23.13 -6.24 11.81
CA ALA A 53 24.51 -6.70 11.98
C ALA A 53 25.00 -6.57 13.43
N LEU A 54 24.70 -5.43 14.09
CA LEU A 54 25.01 -5.19 15.48
C LEU A 54 24.25 -6.16 16.41
N ALA A 55 22.95 -6.35 16.20
CA ALA A 55 22.14 -7.27 16.98
C ALA A 55 22.70 -8.69 16.94
N ARG A 56 23.09 -9.17 15.75
CA ARG A 56 23.66 -10.51 15.57
C ARG A 56 25.09 -10.65 16.14
N SER A 57 25.85 -9.56 16.24
CA SER A 57 27.16 -9.60 16.91
C SER A 57 27.05 -9.60 18.43
N CYS A 58 26.00 -8.99 19.00
CA CYS A 58 25.79 -8.89 20.43
C CYS A 58 24.98 -10.03 21.02
N PHE A 59 24.09 -10.64 20.23
CA PHE A 59 23.13 -11.65 20.71
C PHE A 59 23.15 -12.88 19.80
N SER A 60 23.40 -14.05 20.40
CA SER A 60 23.33 -15.35 19.72
C SER A 60 22.10 -16.19 20.14
N SER A 61 21.48 -15.87 21.28
CA SER A 61 20.32 -16.62 21.76
C SER A 61 19.00 -16.14 21.12
N PRO A 62 18.02 -17.03 20.92
CA PRO A 62 16.69 -16.67 20.41
C PRO A 62 16.01 -15.54 21.20
N LYS A 63 16.09 -15.59 22.55
CA LYS A 63 15.53 -14.54 23.40
C LYS A 63 16.26 -13.21 23.24
N GLY A 64 17.60 -13.24 23.11
CA GLY A 64 18.42 -12.06 22.88
C GLY A 64 18.11 -11.41 21.53
N LEU A 65 17.95 -12.20 20.46
CA LEU A 65 17.57 -11.69 19.16
C LEU A 65 16.15 -11.09 19.15
N LYS A 66 15.19 -11.71 19.84
CA LYS A 66 13.84 -11.10 20.00
C LYS A 66 13.92 -9.75 20.73
N PHE A 67 14.69 -9.68 21.81
CA PHE A 67 14.89 -8.43 22.54
C PHE A 67 15.55 -7.35 21.65
N ALA A 68 16.58 -7.72 20.88
CA ALA A 68 17.19 -6.82 19.92
C ALA A 68 16.19 -6.33 18.85
N GLY A 69 15.35 -7.22 18.32
CA GLY A 69 14.27 -6.86 17.39
C GLY A 69 13.27 -5.86 18.00
N PHE A 70 12.93 -6.02 19.28
CA PHE A 70 12.11 -5.03 20.00
C PHE A 70 12.81 -3.65 20.06
N LEU A 71 14.10 -3.62 20.44
CA LEU A 71 14.87 -2.37 20.50
C LEU A 71 14.98 -1.69 19.14
N ILE A 72 15.23 -2.44 18.07
CA ILE A 72 15.26 -1.94 16.69
C ILE A 72 13.93 -1.26 16.34
N VAL A 73 12.80 -1.89 16.66
CA VAL A 73 11.46 -1.32 16.38
C VAL A 73 11.26 -0.02 17.13
N VAL A 74 11.48 -0.01 18.45
CA VAL A 74 11.26 1.17 19.30
C VAL A 74 12.16 2.32 18.84
N PHE A 75 13.44 2.02 18.61
CA PHE A 75 14.41 3.03 18.17
C PHE A 75 14.02 3.63 16.81
N ASN A 76 13.75 2.79 15.79
CA ASN A 76 13.46 3.29 14.44
C ASN A 76 12.16 4.11 14.39
N ILE A 77 11.12 3.71 15.12
CA ILE A 77 9.87 4.49 15.18
C ILE A 77 10.12 5.86 15.82
N ILE A 78 10.74 5.87 17.01
CA ILE A 78 10.98 7.13 17.75
C ILE A 78 11.96 8.00 16.97
N PHE A 79 13.07 7.44 16.49
CA PHE A 79 14.09 8.17 15.75
C PHE A 79 13.53 8.78 14.46
N SER A 80 12.83 8.01 13.65
CA SER A 80 12.25 8.48 12.39
C SER A 80 11.20 9.57 12.61
N PHE A 81 10.31 9.39 13.60
CA PHE A 81 9.32 10.39 13.94
C PHE A 81 9.97 11.66 14.47
N CYS A 82 10.82 11.55 15.49
CA CYS A 82 11.44 12.70 16.15
C CYS A 82 12.35 13.48 15.20
N LEU A 83 13.15 12.78 14.38
CA LEU A 83 14.02 13.42 13.40
C LEU A 83 13.24 14.33 12.45
N VAL A 84 12.17 13.83 11.86
CA VAL A 84 11.34 14.61 10.94
C VAL A 84 10.55 15.68 11.68
N PHE A 85 9.97 15.35 12.83
CA PHE A 85 9.20 16.31 13.63
C PHE A 85 10.05 17.53 14.05
N PHE A 86 11.23 17.29 14.63
CA PHE A 86 12.09 18.39 15.08
C PHE A 86 12.71 19.15 13.90
N PHE A 87 13.05 18.47 12.81
CA PHE A 87 13.52 19.11 11.58
C PHE A 87 12.46 20.06 11.03
N LEU A 88 11.23 19.61 10.87
CA LEU A 88 10.13 20.46 10.39
C LEU A 88 9.76 21.57 11.39
N LYS A 89 9.83 21.30 12.70
CA LYS A 89 9.64 22.32 13.75
C LYS A 89 10.67 23.43 13.64
N LEU A 90 11.94 23.10 13.35
CA LEU A 90 13.00 24.08 13.13
C LEU A 90 12.72 24.94 11.88
N LEU A 91 12.12 24.36 10.83
CA LEU A 91 11.78 25.08 9.60
C LEU A 91 10.47 25.88 9.71
N TYR A 92 9.65 25.65 10.75
CA TYR A 92 8.31 26.25 10.87
C TYR A 92 8.28 27.79 10.78
N PRO A 93 9.26 28.56 11.32
CA PRO A 93 9.33 30.00 11.10
C PRO A 93 9.53 30.39 9.61
N TYR A 94 10.17 29.52 8.84
CA TYR A 94 10.45 29.71 7.41
C TYR A 94 9.39 28.99 6.57
N LYS A 95 8.19 29.56 6.51
CA LYS A 95 6.96 28.94 5.95
C LYS A 95 7.14 28.24 4.60
N VAL A 96 7.90 28.86 3.69
CA VAL A 96 8.15 28.29 2.35
C VAL A 96 9.03 27.03 2.44
N LEU A 97 10.10 27.06 3.23
CA LEU A 97 10.97 25.90 3.43
C LEU A 97 10.22 24.77 4.16
N TYR A 98 9.45 25.12 5.19
CA TYR A 98 8.58 24.18 5.89
C TYR A 98 7.65 23.46 4.90
N PHE A 99 6.96 24.20 4.03
CA PHE A 99 6.06 23.63 3.03
C PHE A 99 6.81 22.71 2.06
N ILE A 100 7.91 23.17 1.46
CA ILE A 100 8.70 22.40 0.48
C ILE A 100 9.19 21.08 1.08
N PHE A 101 9.82 21.12 2.26
CA PHE A 101 10.35 19.92 2.90
C PHE A 101 9.24 18.99 3.40
N SER A 102 8.12 19.54 3.89
CA SER A 102 6.96 18.73 4.28
C SER A 102 6.35 18.00 3.09
N VAL A 103 6.20 18.67 1.95
CA VAL A 103 5.73 18.07 0.70
C VAL A 103 6.70 16.99 0.23
N TRP A 104 8.01 17.29 0.21
CA TRP A 104 9.02 16.32 -0.20
C TRP A 104 9.00 15.06 0.66
N ILE A 105 9.00 15.21 1.99
CA ILE A 105 8.94 14.08 2.92
C ILE A 105 7.65 13.28 2.73
N SER A 106 6.49 13.95 2.63
CA SER A 106 5.20 13.29 2.43
C SER A 106 5.14 12.52 1.11
N TYR A 107 5.65 13.12 0.03
CA TYR A 107 5.76 12.48 -1.28
C TYR A 107 6.57 11.18 -1.23
N THR A 108 7.71 11.18 -0.52
CA THR A 108 8.54 9.98 -0.39
C THR A 108 7.90 8.85 0.47
N CYS A 109 6.79 9.12 1.14
CA CYS A 109 6.02 8.09 1.84
C CYS A 109 5.02 7.37 0.93
N LEU A 110 4.61 7.98 -0.20
CA LEU A 110 3.64 7.43 -1.15
C LEU A 110 4.34 6.60 -2.23
N ALA A 111 3.66 5.58 -2.70
CA ALA A 111 4.23 4.65 -3.69
C ALA A 111 3.24 4.27 -4.80
N ALA A 112 2.13 5.03 -5.00
CA ALA A 112 1.10 4.68 -5.97
C ALA A 112 1.66 4.66 -7.40
N ARG A 113 2.42 5.68 -7.78
CA ARG A 113 3.02 5.76 -9.12
C ARG A 113 4.14 4.74 -9.33
N CYS A 114 4.93 4.46 -8.30
CA CYS A 114 5.97 3.44 -8.35
C CYS A 114 5.33 2.06 -8.57
N LEU A 115 4.32 1.71 -7.79
CA LEU A 115 3.58 0.45 -7.92
C LEU A 115 2.92 0.33 -9.30
N GLN A 116 2.30 1.39 -9.81
CA GLN A 116 1.77 1.42 -11.18
C GLN A 116 2.86 1.15 -12.21
N LYS A 117 4.02 1.83 -12.12
CA LYS A 117 5.12 1.66 -13.08
C LYS A 117 5.60 0.21 -13.10
N GLU A 118 5.82 -0.40 -11.95
CA GLU A 118 6.28 -1.79 -11.87
C GLU A 118 5.21 -2.77 -12.37
N ALA A 119 3.94 -2.59 -12.00
CA ALA A 119 2.86 -3.42 -12.49
C ALA A 119 2.66 -3.33 -14.03
N ILE A 120 2.80 -2.13 -14.59
CA ILE A 120 2.73 -1.94 -16.06
C ILE A 120 3.95 -2.57 -16.77
N LYS A 121 5.13 -2.63 -16.14
CA LYS A 121 6.27 -3.37 -16.69
C LYS A 121 5.94 -4.87 -16.76
N VAL A 122 5.32 -5.45 -15.72
CA VAL A 122 4.86 -6.86 -15.74
C VAL A 122 3.85 -7.08 -16.87
N PHE A 123 2.84 -6.20 -16.98
CA PHE A 123 1.85 -6.26 -18.07
C PHE A 123 2.53 -6.26 -19.45
N LYS A 124 3.47 -5.33 -19.70
CA LYS A 124 4.19 -5.24 -20.97
C LYS A 124 5.10 -6.44 -21.21
N ALA A 125 5.75 -6.96 -20.19
CA ALA A 125 6.62 -8.13 -20.28
C ALA A 125 5.82 -9.40 -20.68
N LEU A 126 4.61 -9.58 -20.15
CA LEU A 126 3.70 -10.66 -20.56
C LEU A 126 3.29 -10.57 -22.04
N GLN A 127 3.19 -9.35 -22.60
CA GLN A 127 2.93 -9.20 -24.05
C GLN A 127 4.11 -9.62 -24.93
N ILE A 128 5.32 -9.76 -24.38
CA ILE A 128 6.52 -10.21 -25.08
C ILE A 128 6.64 -11.73 -24.96
N SER A 129 6.71 -12.23 -23.74
CA SER A 129 6.76 -13.67 -23.44
C SER A 129 6.46 -13.95 -21.96
N LEU A 130 6.08 -15.20 -21.65
CA LEU A 130 5.94 -15.66 -20.27
C LEU A 130 7.26 -15.53 -19.47
N GLU A 131 8.39 -15.82 -20.11
CA GLU A 131 9.71 -15.74 -19.46
C GLU A 131 10.04 -14.31 -19.02
N GLU A 132 9.79 -13.32 -19.88
CA GLU A 132 9.96 -11.91 -19.51
C GLU A 132 8.97 -11.50 -18.43
N GLY A 133 7.73 -11.98 -18.46
CA GLY A 133 6.74 -11.80 -17.40
C GLY A 133 7.23 -12.33 -16.05
N ARG A 134 7.80 -13.56 -16.02
CA ARG A 134 8.38 -14.17 -14.81
C ARG A 134 9.55 -13.37 -14.26
N LYS A 135 10.47 -12.92 -15.11
CA LYS A 135 11.61 -12.08 -14.71
C LYS A 135 11.14 -10.75 -14.11
N GLN A 136 10.14 -10.13 -14.72
CA GLN A 136 9.67 -8.83 -14.24
C GLN A 136 8.86 -8.93 -12.93
N ILE A 137 8.01 -9.95 -12.79
CA ILE A 137 7.22 -10.14 -11.56
C ILE A 137 8.13 -10.48 -10.37
N ALA A 138 9.25 -11.17 -10.57
CA ALA A 138 10.22 -11.50 -9.52
C ALA A 138 10.79 -10.26 -8.81
N ASN A 139 10.75 -9.09 -9.45
CA ASN A 139 11.22 -7.84 -8.83
C ASN A 139 10.24 -7.26 -7.80
N ILE A 140 8.99 -7.72 -7.77
CA ILE A 140 7.93 -7.13 -6.93
C ILE A 140 7.21 -8.15 -6.04
N VAL A 141 7.54 -9.44 -6.14
CA VAL A 141 7.00 -10.50 -5.27
C VAL A 141 8.10 -11.23 -4.53
N GLY A 142 7.79 -11.75 -3.34
CA GLY A 142 8.72 -12.53 -2.54
C GLY A 142 8.65 -14.05 -2.77
N ARG A 143 7.85 -14.52 -3.77
CA ARG A 143 7.67 -15.94 -4.11
C ARG A 143 8.54 -16.34 -5.30
N ASP A 144 8.74 -17.65 -5.47
CA ASP A 144 9.40 -18.18 -6.66
C ASP A 144 8.50 -17.99 -7.88
N THR A 145 9.06 -17.51 -9.00
CA THR A 145 8.29 -17.12 -10.19
C THR A 145 8.48 -18.06 -11.37
N GLU A 146 9.48 -18.95 -11.34
CA GLU A 146 9.84 -19.81 -12.45
C GLU A 146 8.74 -20.81 -12.83
N SER A 147 7.95 -21.24 -11.86
CA SER A 147 6.84 -22.20 -12.08
C SER A 147 5.52 -21.54 -12.47
N LEU A 148 5.41 -20.20 -12.45
CA LEU A 148 4.15 -19.52 -12.76
C LEU A 148 3.83 -19.59 -14.25
N ASP A 149 2.59 -19.88 -14.60
CA ASP A 149 2.03 -19.65 -15.93
C ASP A 149 1.62 -18.17 -16.10
N GLU A 150 1.13 -17.77 -17.27
CA GLU A 150 0.71 -16.39 -17.56
C GLU A 150 -0.36 -15.91 -16.58
N LYS A 151 -1.32 -16.77 -16.25
CA LYS A 151 -2.37 -16.49 -15.26
C LYS A 151 -1.78 -16.34 -13.86
N GLY A 152 -0.79 -17.16 -13.52
CA GLY A 152 -0.05 -17.08 -12.25
C GLY A 152 0.72 -15.78 -12.10
N VAL A 153 1.39 -15.30 -13.15
CA VAL A 153 2.09 -14.01 -13.17
C VAL A 153 1.11 -12.85 -13.00
N SER A 154 0.00 -12.86 -13.77
CA SER A 154 -1.03 -11.82 -13.65
C SER A 154 -1.69 -11.82 -12.27
N ARG A 155 -1.97 -13.02 -11.69
CA ARG A 155 -2.49 -13.17 -10.33
C ARG A 155 -1.54 -12.60 -9.30
N ALA A 156 -0.27 -12.95 -9.35
CA ALA A 156 0.75 -12.43 -8.44
C ALA A 156 0.83 -10.90 -8.50
N CYS A 157 0.75 -10.32 -9.70
CA CYS A 157 0.76 -8.87 -9.89
C CYS A 157 -0.48 -8.20 -9.29
N VAL A 158 -1.68 -8.75 -9.52
CA VAL A 158 -2.95 -8.23 -8.96
C VAL A 158 -2.94 -8.31 -7.43
N GLU A 159 -2.47 -9.42 -6.84
CA GLU A 159 -2.30 -9.58 -5.39
C GLU A 159 -1.39 -8.49 -4.83
N THR A 160 -0.21 -8.31 -5.44
CA THR A 160 0.76 -7.31 -5.03
C THR A 160 0.21 -5.88 -5.10
N ILE A 161 -0.55 -5.52 -6.16
CA ILE A 161 -1.20 -4.20 -6.26
C ILE A 161 -2.24 -4.04 -5.16
N ALA A 162 -3.08 -5.06 -4.93
CA ALA A 162 -4.13 -4.99 -3.93
C ALA A 162 -3.56 -4.83 -2.51
N GLU A 163 -2.57 -5.64 -2.12
CA GLU A 163 -1.87 -5.55 -0.84
C GLU A 163 -1.18 -4.20 -0.67
N ASN A 164 -0.39 -3.78 -1.65
CA ASN A 164 0.34 -2.50 -1.59
C ASN A 164 -0.55 -1.27 -1.75
N THR A 165 -1.80 -1.40 -2.19
CA THR A 165 -2.79 -0.32 -2.05
C THR A 165 -2.97 0.05 -0.58
N SER A 166 -2.95 -0.93 0.35
CA SER A 166 -2.91 -0.65 1.77
C SER A 166 -1.56 -0.06 2.19
N ASP A 167 -0.48 -0.80 2.00
CA ASP A 167 0.81 -0.56 2.66
C ASP A 167 1.64 0.54 2.00
N GLY A 168 1.44 0.75 0.70
CA GLY A 168 2.15 1.73 -0.09
C GLY A 168 1.41 3.05 -0.30
N VAL A 169 0.08 3.08 -0.09
CA VAL A 169 -0.74 4.25 -0.42
C VAL A 169 -1.63 4.67 0.76
N ILE A 170 -2.56 3.83 1.17
CA ILE A 170 -3.60 4.21 2.15
C ILE A 170 -3.02 4.36 3.56
N ALA A 171 -2.18 3.43 4.00
CA ALA A 171 -1.61 3.49 5.35
C ALA A 171 -0.67 4.69 5.55
N PRO A 172 0.32 4.96 4.66
CA PRO A 172 1.12 6.17 4.81
C PRO A 172 0.27 7.44 4.76
N LEU A 173 -0.74 7.51 3.86
CA LEU A 173 -1.65 8.65 3.79
C LEU A 173 -2.46 8.81 5.08
N PHE A 174 -2.96 7.72 5.66
CA PHE A 174 -3.66 7.70 6.95
C PHE A 174 -2.80 8.29 8.08
N PHE A 175 -1.56 7.83 8.22
CA PHE A 175 -0.67 8.34 9.27
C PHE A 175 -0.23 9.78 9.02
N MET A 176 -0.09 10.21 7.76
CA MET A 176 0.18 11.61 7.44
C MET A 176 -1.02 12.53 7.71
N MET A 177 -2.25 12.07 7.50
CA MET A 177 -3.46 12.81 7.87
C MET A 177 -3.56 13.02 9.39
N LEU A 178 -3.14 12.05 10.20
CA LEU A 178 -3.20 12.11 11.66
C LEU A 178 -2.03 12.86 12.30
N LEU A 179 -0.82 12.62 11.84
CA LEU A 179 0.43 13.02 12.50
C LEU A 179 1.37 13.84 11.60
N GLY A 180 0.89 14.26 10.43
CA GLY A 180 1.69 14.97 9.45
C GLY A 180 2.81 14.12 8.83
N PRO A 181 3.79 14.75 8.16
CA PRO A 181 4.87 14.05 7.47
C PRO A 181 5.70 13.12 8.37
N ALA A 182 5.86 13.49 9.66
CA ALA A 182 6.57 12.66 10.65
C ALA A 182 5.86 11.32 10.89
N GLY A 183 4.51 11.32 10.91
CA GLY A 183 3.73 10.09 11.01
C GLY A 183 3.91 9.18 9.80
N GLY A 184 3.96 9.75 8.58
CA GLY A 184 4.23 9.00 7.36
C GLY A 184 5.59 8.30 7.37
N ILE A 185 6.66 9.00 7.76
CA ILE A 185 8.01 8.41 7.85
C ILE A 185 8.10 7.35 8.95
N ALA A 186 7.47 7.56 10.11
CA ALA A 186 7.42 6.56 11.16
C ALA A 186 6.70 5.28 10.69
N TYR A 187 5.59 5.43 9.98
CA TYR A 187 4.91 4.30 9.35
C TYR A 187 5.82 3.59 8.32
N LYS A 188 6.50 4.34 7.45
CA LYS A 188 7.44 3.76 6.46
C LYS A 188 8.60 3.04 7.14
N ALA A 189 9.04 3.49 8.33
CA ALA A 189 10.05 2.77 9.10
C ALA A 189 9.51 1.41 9.57
N VAL A 190 8.28 1.33 10.10
CA VAL A 190 7.63 0.06 10.48
C VAL A 190 7.54 -0.88 9.29
N ASN A 191 6.97 -0.43 8.18
CA ASN A 191 6.79 -1.22 6.98
C ASN A 191 8.12 -1.69 6.37
N THR A 192 9.18 -0.86 6.45
CA THR A 192 10.53 -1.24 5.99
C THR A 192 11.17 -2.27 6.90
N MET A 193 10.99 -2.17 8.22
CA MET A 193 11.50 -3.18 9.16
C MET A 193 10.83 -4.54 8.93
N ASP A 194 9.53 -4.59 8.71
CA ASP A 194 8.84 -5.83 8.36
C ASP A 194 9.34 -6.40 7.03
N SER A 195 9.41 -5.59 5.99
CA SER A 195 9.89 -6.00 4.66
C SER A 195 11.34 -6.54 4.68
N MET A 196 12.18 -6.10 5.62
CA MET A 196 13.59 -6.52 5.70
C MET A 196 13.83 -7.63 6.71
N LEU A 197 13.09 -7.67 7.81
CA LEU A 197 13.33 -8.57 8.94
C LEU A 197 12.16 -9.52 9.24
N GLY A 198 10.93 -9.22 8.77
CA GLY A 198 9.70 -9.94 9.13
C GLY A 198 9.54 -11.33 8.50
N TYR A 199 10.57 -11.85 7.82
CA TYR A 199 10.52 -13.18 7.20
C TYR A 199 10.43 -14.30 8.26
N LYS A 200 9.59 -15.32 7.98
CA LYS A 200 9.35 -16.46 8.86
C LYS A 200 10.35 -17.64 8.66
N ASN A 201 11.54 -17.36 8.12
CA ASN A 201 12.61 -18.34 8.00
C ASN A 201 13.48 -18.38 9.26
N GLU A 202 14.32 -19.43 9.41
CA GLU A 202 15.18 -19.61 10.56
C GLU A 202 16.08 -18.41 10.88
N LYS A 203 16.54 -17.70 9.84
CA LYS A 203 17.41 -16.52 10.01
C LYS A 203 16.70 -15.36 10.72
N TYR A 204 15.41 -15.16 10.45
CA TYR A 204 14.66 -13.96 10.87
C TYR A 204 13.56 -14.25 11.89
N ALA A 205 13.22 -15.53 12.16
CA ALA A 205 12.12 -15.90 13.03
C ALA A 205 12.16 -15.23 14.43
N ASP A 206 13.34 -15.03 14.99
CA ASP A 206 13.49 -14.39 16.31
C ASP A 206 13.68 -12.87 16.20
N LEU A 207 14.62 -12.41 15.40
CA LEU A 207 14.91 -10.97 15.23
C LEU A 207 13.72 -10.21 14.62
N GLY A 208 13.07 -10.81 13.62
CA GLY A 208 11.93 -10.24 12.91
C GLY A 208 10.58 -10.36 13.63
N PHE A 209 10.53 -11.01 14.79
CA PHE A 209 9.29 -11.23 15.52
C PHE A 209 8.55 -9.92 15.85
N PHE A 210 9.23 -8.95 16.46
CA PHE A 210 8.63 -7.65 16.78
C PHE A 210 8.40 -6.77 15.56
N PRO A 211 9.34 -6.63 14.59
CA PRO A 211 9.05 -5.98 13.30
C PRO A 211 7.73 -6.43 12.68
N ALA A 212 7.53 -7.73 12.49
CA ALA A 212 6.30 -8.27 11.90
C ALA A 212 5.05 -8.01 12.78
N LYS A 213 5.17 -8.14 14.11
CA LYS A 213 4.06 -7.91 15.03
C LYS A 213 3.61 -6.46 15.08
N ILE A 214 4.55 -5.53 15.08
CA ILE A 214 4.22 -4.09 15.10
C ILE A 214 3.63 -3.65 13.76
N ASP A 215 4.13 -4.17 12.64
CA ASP A 215 3.53 -3.94 11.33
C ASP A 215 2.08 -4.46 11.29
N ASP A 216 1.83 -5.67 11.77
CA ASP A 216 0.48 -6.23 11.90
C ASP A 216 -0.47 -5.32 12.71
N ILE A 217 0.01 -4.70 13.80
CA ILE A 217 -0.78 -3.79 14.64
C ILE A 217 -1.02 -2.45 13.94
N VAL A 218 0.01 -1.88 13.37
CA VAL A 218 -0.03 -0.56 12.74
C VAL A 218 -0.91 -0.59 11.48
N ASN A 219 -0.87 -1.68 10.72
CA ASN A 219 -1.71 -1.87 9.53
C ASN A 219 -3.13 -2.35 9.83
N TYR A 220 -3.49 -2.60 11.11
CA TYR A 220 -4.80 -3.15 11.45
C TYR A 220 -5.97 -2.28 10.97
N ILE A 221 -5.95 -0.98 11.24
CA ILE A 221 -6.96 -0.02 10.78
C ILE A 221 -6.80 0.28 9.29
N PRO A 222 -5.60 0.64 8.78
CA PRO A 222 -5.40 0.93 7.36
C PRO A 222 -5.86 -0.16 6.41
N ALA A 223 -5.59 -1.43 6.70
CA ALA A 223 -6.00 -2.55 5.82
C ALA A 223 -7.52 -2.66 5.67
N ARG A 224 -8.26 -2.46 6.75
CA ARG A 224 -9.74 -2.47 6.73
C ARG A 224 -10.29 -1.25 6.01
N LEU A 225 -9.70 -0.10 6.27
CA LEU A 225 -10.01 1.13 5.57
C LEU A 225 -9.74 0.99 4.07
N SER A 226 -8.60 0.40 3.68
CA SER A 226 -8.25 0.13 2.27
C SER A 226 -9.31 -0.71 1.57
N ALA A 227 -9.79 -1.78 2.21
CA ALA A 227 -10.86 -2.60 1.64
C ALA A 227 -12.14 -1.80 1.40
N LEU A 228 -12.55 -0.96 2.35
CA LEU A 228 -13.73 -0.09 2.21
C LEU A 228 -13.54 0.96 1.12
N LEU A 229 -12.34 1.55 1.03
CA LEU A 229 -12.02 2.55 0.01
C LEU A 229 -11.94 1.92 -1.40
N ILE A 230 -11.42 0.70 -1.54
CA ILE A 230 -11.43 -0.07 -2.78
C ILE A 230 -12.88 -0.31 -3.22
N LEU A 231 -13.75 -0.73 -2.32
CA LEU A 231 -15.17 -0.94 -2.60
C LEU A 231 -15.88 0.34 -3.02
N ALA A 232 -15.70 1.43 -2.27
CA ALA A 232 -16.33 2.72 -2.56
C ALA A 232 -15.76 3.37 -3.82
N GLY A 233 -14.44 3.42 -3.97
CA GLY A 233 -13.74 3.97 -5.14
C GLY A 233 -14.08 3.25 -6.43
N SER A 234 -14.40 1.95 -6.36
CA SER A 234 -14.79 1.15 -7.53
C SER A 234 -16.02 1.71 -8.28
N PHE A 235 -16.83 2.51 -7.61
CA PHE A 235 -17.96 3.21 -8.24
C PHE A 235 -17.50 4.10 -9.42
N PHE A 236 -16.32 4.67 -9.35
CA PHE A 236 -15.74 5.54 -10.37
C PHE A 236 -14.92 4.76 -11.42
N CYS A 237 -14.62 3.47 -11.19
CA CYS A 237 -13.83 2.64 -12.09
C CYS A 237 -14.65 2.02 -13.22
N LYS A 238 -13.99 1.77 -14.35
CA LYS A 238 -14.53 1.00 -15.47
C LYS A 238 -14.10 -0.47 -15.33
N LEU A 239 -14.81 -1.24 -14.51
CA LEU A 239 -14.51 -2.66 -14.25
C LEU A 239 -15.12 -3.62 -15.30
N ARG A 240 -15.51 -3.10 -16.49
CA ARG A 240 -16.13 -3.91 -17.54
C ARG A 240 -15.09 -4.78 -18.23
N ARG A 241 -15.42 -6.07 -18.43
CA ARG A 241 -14.73 -6.97 -19.34
C ARG A 241 -15.48 -7.02 -20.67
N PRO A 242 -14.81 -6.90 -21.83
CA PRO A 242 -15.44 -7.19 -23.10
C PRO A 242 -15.85 -8.68 -23.13
N ALA A 243 -16.98 -8.97 -23.75
CA ALA A 243 -17.47 -10.33 -23.92
C ALA A 243 -16.60 -11.07 -24.95
N GLN A 244 -15.60 -11.80 -24.51
CA GLN A 244 -14.64 -12.44 -25.43
C GLN A 244 -14.84 -13.94 -25.65
N ASN A 245 -15.67 -14.70 -24.93
CA ASN A 245 -15.84 -16.12 -25.23
C ASN A 245 -17.26 -16.65 -25.05
N CYS A 246 -17.66 -17.52 -25.98
CA CYS A 246 -19.02 -17.95 -26.27
C CYS A 246 -19.75 -18.72 -25.14
N SER A 247 -19.03 -19.40 -24.26
CA SER A 247 -19.62 -20.14 -23.12
C SER A 247 -20.02 -19.22 -21.95
N GLN A 248 -19.44 -18.04 -21.87
CA GLN A 248 -19.74 -17.03 -20.82
C GLN A 248 -20.65 -15.92 -21.32
N LYS A 249 -21.08 -15.93 -22.60
CA LYS A 249 -21.93 -14.90 -23.20
C LYS A 249 -23.22 -14.61 -22.43
N ILE A 250 -23.78 -15.62 -21.76
CA ILE A 250 -25.02 -15.44 -20.97
C ILE A 250 -24.78 -14.62 -19.73
N ILE A 251 -23.58 -14.69 -19.14
CA ILE A 251 -23.22 -13.93 -17.93
C ILE A 251 -22.61 -12.57 -18.31
N ALA A 252 -21.82 -12.51 -19.38
CA ALA A 252 -21.14 -11.30 -19.83
C ALA A 252 -22.07 -10.26 -20.49
N ASN A 253 -23.16 -10.68 -21.14
CA ASN A 253 -24.19 -9.78 -21.65
C ASN A 253 -25.08 -9.15 -20.56
N LYS A 254 -25.14 -9.72 -19.37
CA LYS A 254 -25.66 -8.99 -18.21
C LYS A 254 -24.55 -8.05 -17.73
N ILE A 255 -24.64 -6.78 -18.12
CA ILE A 255 -23.95 -5.67 -17.45
C ILE A 255 -24.20 -5.88 -15.96
N ILE A 256 -23.21 -6.46 -15.24
CA ILE A 256 -23.31 -6.54 -13.78
C ILE A 256 -23.39 -5.07 -13.32
N PRO A 257 -24.51 -4.60 -12.78
CA PRO A 257 -24.59 -3.22 -12.32
C PRO A 257 -23.42 -2.99 -11.37
N LYS A 258 -22.79 -1.82 -11.43
CA LYS A 258 -21.68 -1.48 -10.51
C LYS A 258 -22.03 -1.83 -9.05
N LEU A 259 -23.29 -1.58 -8.66
CA LEU A 259 -23.78 -1.91 -7.33
C LEU A 259 -23.74 -3.42 -7.02
N ALA A 260 -24.01 -4.28 -8.01
CA ALA A 260 -23.91 -5.74 -7.82
C ALA A 260 -22.45 -6.18 -7.63
N ALA A 261 -21.50 -5.57 -8.35
CA ALA A 261 -20.07 -5.81 -8.16
C ALA A 261 -19.61 -5.36 -6.77
N ILE A 262 -20.04 -4.19 -6.29
CA ILE A 262 -19.74 -3.69 -4.95
C ILE A 262 -20.32 -4.62 -3.87
N LYS A 263 -21.60 -5.04 -4.01
CA LYS A 263 -22.22 -6.00 -3.08
C LYS A 263 -21.46 -7.33 -3.03
N ARG A 264 -21.02 -7.83 -4.20
CA ARG A 264 -20.19 -9.03 -4.28
C ARG A 264 -18.83 -8.79 -3.61
N GLY A 265 -18.15 -7.70 -3.91
CA GLY A 265 -16.88 -7.33 -3.28
C GLY A 265 -17.00 -7.29 -1.76
N PHE A 266 -18.04 -6.66 -1.23
CA PHE A 266 -18.31 -6.63 0.20
C PHE A 266 -18.58 -8.02 0.81
N LYS A 267 -19.34 -8.87 0.11
CA LYS A 267 -19.61 -10.26 0.54
C LYS A 267 -18.32 -11.08 0.59
N ILE A 268 -17.49 -11.01 -0.44
CA ILE A 268 -16.20 -11.71 -0.52
C ILE A 268 -15.25 -11.18 0.56
N TRP A 269 -15.12 -9.86 0.71
CA TRP A 269 -14.31 -9.28 1.77
C TRP A 269 -14.69 -9.82 3.16
N ARG A 270 -15.97 -9.80 3.52
CA ARG A 270 -16.43 -10.34 4.82
C ARG A 270 -16.14 -11.83 5.00
N ARG A 271 -16.23 -12.63 3.93
CA ARG A 271 -15.99 -14.07 3.95
C ARG A 271 -14.50 -14.41 4.06
N ASP A 272 -13.66 -13.70 3.29
CA ASP A 272 -12.29 -14.12 2.99
C ASP A 272 -11.19 -13.24 3.62
N CYS A 273 -11.51 -12.13 4.27
CA CYS A 273 -10.54 -11.18 4.83
C CYS A 273 -9.62 -11.75 5.93
N ARG A 274 -9.85 -12.99 6.38
CA ARG A 274 -9.03 -13.69 7.37
C ARG A 274 -8.28 -14.90 6.78
N LYS A 275 -8.29 -15.07 5.48
CA LYS A 275 -7.68 -16.21 4.79
C LYS A 275 -6.20 -15.99 4.46
N HIS A 276 -5.49 -15.16 5.18
CA HIS A 276 -4.06 -14.94 5.01
C HIS A 276 -3.32 -15.13 6.33
N SER A 277 -2.01 -15.42 6.24
CA SER A 277 -1.17 -15.55 7.44
C SER A 277 -0.92 -14.23 8.16
N SER A 278 -0.98 -13.10 7.45
CA SER A 278 -1.08 -11.76 8.01
C SER A 278 -2.55 -11.42 8.27
N PRO A 279 -2.87 -10.75 9.38
CA PRO A 279 -4.24 -10.32 9.68
C PRO A 279 -4.72 -9.16 8.78
N ASN A 280 -3.87 -8.64 7.91
CA ASN A 280 -4.07 -7.42 7.13
C ASN A 280 -4.18 -7.65 5.62
N SER A 281 -3.26 -8.39 5.00
CA SER A 281 -3.13 -8.53 3.54
C SER A 281 -4.41 -8.99 2.84
N ALA A 282 -5.14 -9.94 3.45
CA ALA A 282 -6.38 -10.45 2.86
C ALA A 282 -7.53 -9.41 2.80
N HIS A 283 -7.47 -8.29 3.53
CA HIS A 283 -8.52 -7.27 3.47
C HIS A 283 -8.59 -6.58 2.11
N PRO A 284 -7.54 -5.91 1.62
CA PRO A 284 -7.55 -5.29 0.30
C PRO A 284 -7.64 -6.32 -0.83
N GLU A 285 -6.96 -7.47 -0.70
CA GLU A 285 -7.00 -8.54 -1.71
C GLU A 285 -8.41 -9.10 -1.91
N SER A 286 -9.13 -9.41 -0.83
CA SER A 286 -10.48 -9.96 -0.93
C SER A 286 -11.51 -8.94 -1.46
N ALA A 287 -11.35 -7.66 -1.14
CA ALA A 287 -12.19 -6.60 -1.72
C ALA A 287 -11.96 -6.48 -3.24
N ALA A 288 -10.70 -6.43 -3.67
CA ALA A 288 -10.34 -6.38 -5.09
C ALA A 288 -10.77 -7.64 -5.84
N SER A 289 -10.48 -8.83 -5.30
CA SER A 289 -10.91 -10.12 -5.83
C SER A 289 -12.43 -10.17 -6.07
N GLY A 290 -13.21 -9.80 -5.05
CA GLY A 290 -14.66 -9.79 -5.16
C GLY A 290 -15.20 -8.79 -6.18
N LEU A 291 -14.59 -7.60 -6.32
CA LEU A 291 -14.97 -6.62 -7.33
C LEU A 291 -14.66 -7.10 -8.74
N LEU A 292 -13.47 -7.65 -8.96
CA LEU A 292 -13.01 -8.11 -10.26
C LEU A 292 -13.60 -9.48 -10.63
N GLY A 293 -14.15 -10.23 -9.66
CA GLY A 293 -14.67 -11.59 -9.87
C GLY A 293 -13.57 -12.61 -10.13
N LEU A 294 -12.43 -12.42 -9.46
CA LEU A 294 -11.23 -13.25 -9.60
C LEU A 294 -11.05 -14.15 -8.39
N LYS A 295 -10.32 -15.25 -8.61
CA LYS A 295 -9.81 -16.12 -7.56
C LYS A 295 -8.32 -15.85 -7.39
N LEU A 296 -7.94 -15.34 -6.22
CA LEU A 296 -6.58 -15.00 -5.83
C LEU A 296 -6.07 -15.99 -4.77
N GLY A 297 -4.80 -15.88 -4.39
CA GLY A 297 -4.17 -16.78 -3.42
C GLY A 297 -3.88 -18.15 -4.00
N GLY A 298 -3.97 -19.17 -3.14
CA GLY A 298 -3.62 -20.55 -3.46
C GLY A 298 -2.15 -20.88 -3.18
N PRO A 299 -1.73 -22.14 -3.39
CA PRO A 299 -0.39 -22.61 -3.10
C PRO A 299 0.66 -21.91 -3.96
N ASN A 300 1.80 -21.58 -3.35
CA ASN A 300 2.93 -20.93 -4.02
C ASN A 300 4.26 -21.46 -3.48
N TYR A 301 5.32 -21.41 -4.28
CA TYR A 301 6.66 -21.78 -3.87
C TYR A 301 7.42 -20.59 -3.27
N TYR A 302 8.18 -20.83 -2.20
CA TYR A 302 9.05 -19.87 -1.54
C TYR A 302 10.40 -20.54 -1.24
N GLY A 303 11.44 -20.18 -1.98
CA GLY A 303 12.74 -20.81 -1.88
C GLY A 303 12.69 -22.33 -2.14
N GLY A 304 11.92 -22.77 -3.12
CA GLY A 304 11.72 -24.16 -3.49
C GLY A 304 10.75 -24.95 -2.59
N VAL A 305 10.20 -24.34 -1.53
CA VAL A 305 9.26 -25.00 -0.61
C VAL A 305 7.83 -24.57 -0.95
N LEU A 306 6.94 -25.56 -1.16
CA LEU A 306 5.52 -25.31 -1.38
C LEU A 306 4.84 -24.87 -0.10
N VAL A 307 4.23 -23.70 -0.13
CA VAL A 307 3.44 -23.14 0.97
C VAL A 307 1.97 -23.13 0.57
N GLU A 308 1.18 -23.93 1.26
CA GLU A 308 -0.27 -23.98 1.09
C GLU A 308 -0.90 -22.68 1.62
N LYS A 309 -1.59 -21.95 0.73
CA LYS A 309 -2.38 -20.78 1.09
C LYS A 309 -3.82 -20.95 0.66
N PRO A 310 -4.81 -20.53 1.44
CA PRO A 310 -6.20 -20.55 1.02
C PRO A 310 -6.44 -19.65 -0.20
N PHE A 311 -7.41 -20.03 -1.01
CA PHE A 311 -7.91 -19.15 -2.08
C PHE A 311 -8.81 -18.05 -1.52
N ILE A 312 -8.71 -16.88 -2.13
CA ILE A 312 -9.48 -15.67 -1.85
C ILE A 312 -10.36 -15.37 -3.07
N GLY A 313 -11.67 -15.15 -2.83
CA GLY A 313 -12.63 -14.86 -3.89
C GLY A 313 -13.18 -16.07 -4.61
N ASP A 314 -14.03 -15.79 -5.59
CA ASP A 314 -14.68 -16.77 -6.44
C ASP A 314 -14.26 -16.53 -7.90
N GLU A 315 -14.00 -17.60 -8.65
CA GLU A 315 -13.59 -17.53 -10.05
C GLU A 315 -14.81 -17.37 -10.97
N LEU A 316 -15.30 -16.12 -11.05
CA LEU A 316 -16.37 -15.80 -12.01
C LEU A 316 -15.79 -15.52 -13.40
N PHE A 317 -14.56 -15.07 -13.44
CA PHE A 317 -13.79 -14.83 -14.65
C PHE A 317 -12.40 -15.40 -14.46
N GLU A 318 -11.87 -15.96 -15.53
CA GLU A 318 -10.45 -16.25 -15.60
C GLU A 318 -9.65 -14.95 -15.51
N ILE A 319 -8.51 -15.00 -14.84
CA ILE A 319 -7.65 -13.84 -14.74
C ILE A 319 -6.96 -13.58 -16.08
N GLU A 320 -6.91 -12.30 -16.43
CA GLU A 320 -6.27 -11.78 -17.63
C GLU A 320 -5.20 -10.74 -17.22
N ASP A 321 -4.23 -10.49 -18.07
CA ASP A 321 -3.23 -9.46 -17.87
C ASP A 321 -3.84 -8.04 -17.77
N GLU A 322 -4.96 -7.76 -18.45
CA GLU A 322 -5.74 -6.53 -18.31
C GLU A 322 -6.29 -6.30 -16.88
N ASP A 323 -6.38 -7.33 -16.04
CA ASP A 323 -6.79 -7.18 -14.65
C ASP A 323 -5.76 -6.43 -13.81
N ILE A 324 -4.50 -6.45 -14.24
CA ILE A 324 -3.44 -5.60 -13.69
C ILE A 324 -3.84 -4.11 -13.77
N LYS A 325 -4.30 -3.67 -14.96
CA LYS A 325 -4.74 -2.28 -15.16
C LYS A 325 -6.02 -1.96 -14.39
N ARG A 326 -6.94 -2.92 -14.29
CA ARG A 326 -8.18 -2.75 -13.51
C ARG A 326 -7.86 -2.59 -12.02
N CYS A 327 -6.91 -3.36 -11.50
CA CYS A 327 -6.47 -3.24 -10.10
C CYS A 327 -5.75 -1.91 -9.84
N ILE A 328 -4.91 -1.42 -10.77
CA ILE A 328 -4.31 -0.07 -10.70
C ILE A 328 -5.39 1.02 -10.62
N GLN A 329 -6.48 0.90 -11.41
CA GLN A 329 -7.59 1.86 -11.32
C GLN A 329 -8.26 1.85 -9.94
N LEU A 330 -8.43 0.66 -9.32
CA LEU A 330 -8.97 0.54 -7.96
C LEU A 330 -8.06 1.21 -6.93
N MET A 331 -6.75 1.04 -7.06
CA MET A 331 -5.76 1.69 -6.20
C MET A 331 -5.89 3.22 -6.22
N TYR A 332 -5.82 3.83 -7.40
CA TYR A 332 -5.95 5.30 -7.52
C TYR A 332 -7.33 5.82 -7.10
N ALA A 333 -8.39 5.08 -7.43
CA ALA A 333 -9.72 5.46 -6.99
C ALA A 333 -9.85 5.45 -5.46
N SER A 334 -9.19 4.51 -4.78
CA SER A 334 -9.13 4.44 -3.32
C SER A 334 -8.39 5.61 -2.71
N GLU A 335 -7.24 5.98 -3.29
CA GLU A 335 -6.42 7.12 -2.88
C GLU A 335 -7.20 8.44 -3.01
N ILE A 336 -7.78 8.68 -4.19
CA ILE A 336 -8.57 9.88 -4.47
C ILE A 336 -9.80 9.95 -3.55
N PHE A 337 -10.48 8.82 -3.33
CA PHE A 337 -11.64 8.78 -2.45
C PHE A 337 -11.28 9.05 -0.99
N MET A 338 -10.17 8.50 -0.49
CA MET A 338 -9.66 8.78 0.85
C MET A 338 -9.31 10.26 1.02
N PHE A 339 -8.60 10.84 0.06
CA PHE A 339 -8.24 12.25 0.09
C PHE A 339 -9.48 13.15 -0.02
N GLY A 340 -10.47 12.77 -0.84
CA GLY A 340 -11.75 13.46 -0.93
C GLY A 340 -12.54 13.46 0.39
N LEU A 341 -12.54 12.34 1.12
CA LEU A 341 -13.13 12.27 2.46
C LEU A 341 -12.38 13.20 3.44
N TYR A 342 -11.06 13.20 3.40
CA TYR A 342 -10.25 14.10 4.22
C TYR A 342 -10.56 15.57 3.91
N ALA A 343 -10.62 15.94 2.63
CA ALA A 343 -11.03 17.28 2.19
C ALA A 343 -12.42 17.65 2.74
N PHE A 344 -13.38 16.74 2.62
CA PHE A 344 -14.73 16.96 3.15
C PHE A 344 -14.72 17.23 4.66
N PHE A 345 -13.98 16.46 5.45
CA PHE A 345 -13.88 16.66 6.90
C PHE A 345 -13.18 17.97 7.28
N ILE A 346 -12.13 18.37 6.54
CA ILE A 346 -11.41 19.62 6.79
C ILE A 346 -12.27 20.84 6.46
N PHE A 347 -13.01 20.78 5.36
CA PHE A 347 -13.75 21.96 4.85
C PHE A 347 -15.26 21.93 5.13
N ARG A 348 -15.76 20.94 5.88
CA ARG A 348 -17.20 20.81 6.18
C ARG A 348 -17.83 22.05 6.79
N GLU A 349 -17.10 22.76 7.68
CA GLU A 349 -17.58 23.98 8.32
C GLU A 349 -17.80 25.12 7.32
N TYR A 350 -16.93 25.20 6.29
CA TYR A 350 -17.10 26.16 5.20
C TYR A 350 -18.23 25.79 4.24
N LEU A 351 -18.53 24.49 4.11
CA LEU A 351 -19.58 24.00 3.19
C LEU A 351 -20.98 24.09 3.81
N PHE A 352 -21.12 23.92 5.10
CA PHE A 352 -22.41 23.81 5.78
C PHE A 352 -22.67 24.91 6.81
N GLY A 353 -21.70 25.78 7.11
CA GLY A 353 -21.86 26.96 7.99
C GLY A 353 -22.11 26.59 9.46
N PHE A 354 -21.61 25.41 9.90
CA PHE A 354 -21.69 24.99 11.30
C PHE A 354 -20.35 25.18 12.00
#